data_1885d633249f0e2f69635d391fda3979
#
_entry.id   1885d633249f0e2f69635d391fda3979
#
_cell.length_a   1.000
_cell.length_b   1.000
_cell.length_c   1.000
_cell.angle_alpha   90.00
_cell.angle_beta   90.00
_cell.angle_gamma   90.00
#
_symmetry.space_group_name_H-M   'P 1'
#
loop_
_entity.id
_entity.type
_entity.pdbx_description
1 polymer ?
#
loop_
_entity_poly.entity_id
_entity_poly.type
_entity_poly.pdbx_seq_one_letter_code
_entity_poly.pdbx_strand_id
1 'polypeptide(L)'
;MLGRRSIAVRAASLLALGAFATASCTGSDGATPPTSALATTTSTVPPRSDDGVLKVGVLLPATGPGETLGTPMRVAVEAGIALINENGGVLGSAVEYAEADESTTSGMQNLLDEGVDAIIGPASSLVALSQLATAVSSPNGVVVCSPTATALALDDFPDNGYFFRTAPSDSLQMEAITRQAERTGEATATIAYLDDPYGRGLASAVASDIAERGVLELVNQVAFSGDLEDLSARAATVLADSPGVVILLADADDGGRFLAAIDEITQGGAAPQIVVNDAIRTARQAISSLSPSIRMQLTGVAPASASIDGGPEGAFAGQAVDCLNLIALAVQQSESDAPREFRRDIAAVTAVGQLCDTFAECNDLISRDLQIDYNGLSGNIDLSGTTGDRTRATFDRFQFEADGTERPLDPPILMP
;
A
#
# COMPACT_ATOMS: atom_id res chain seq x y z
N MET A 1 17.52 59.63 8.31
CA MET A 1 16.59 60.46 7.54
C MET A 1 15.64 59.52 6.85
N LEU A 2 14.48 59.41 7.38
CA LEU A 2 13.11 59.64 6.82
C LEU A 2 12.78 58.72 5.62
N GLY A 3 11.71 57.94 5.56
CA GLY A 3 10.44 58.04 6.26
C GLY A 3 9.53 56.83 5.99
N ARG A 4 8.77 56.49 6.99
CA ARG A 4 7.64 55.60 6.99
C ARG A 4 6.47 56.15 6.15
N ARG A 5 5.79 55.35 5.36
CA ARG A 5 4.41 55.64 4.95
C ARG A 5 3.47 54.49 5.26
N SER A 6 2.65 54.73 6.26
CA SER A 6 1.46 53.94 6.62
C SER A 6 0.32 54.29 5.69
N ILE A 7 -0.40 53.31 5.17
CA ILE A 7 -1.70 53.53 4.51
C ILE A 7 -2.75 52.84 5.35
N ALA A 8 -3.61 53.68 5.94
CA ALA A 8 -4.81 53.29 6.64
C ALA A 8 -5.96 53.09 5.63
N VAL A 9 -6.66 51.97 5.68
CA VAL A 9 -7.93 51.78 4.98
C VAL A 9 -9.07 51.89 5.97
N ARG A 10 -9.97 52.83 5.68
CA ARG A 10 -11.16 53.16 6.46
C ARG A 10 -12.29 52.17 6.15
N ALA A 11 -12.91 51.65 7.20
CA ALA A 11 -14.18 50.97 7.15
C ALA A 11 -15.34 51.99 6.95
N ALA A 12 -16.24 51.69 6.04
CA ALA A 12 -17.52 52.41 5.89
C ALA A 12 -18.66 51.45 6.19
N SER A 13 -19.33 51.69 7.30
CA SER A 13 -20.58 51.03 7.67
C SER A 13 -21.75 51.75 7.02
N LEU A 14 -22.64 51.05 6.34
CA LEU A 14 -23.94 51.53 5.90
C LEU A 14 -25.04 50.74 6.62
N LEU A 15 -25.71 51.42 7.54
CA LEU A 15 -27.00 51.05 8.10
C LEU A 15 -28.10 51.40 7.11
N ALA A 16 -28.99 50.48 6.78
CA ALA A 16 -30.27 50.75 6.13
C ALA A 16 -31.39 50.29 7.06
N LEU A 17 -32.08 51.25 7.61
CA LEU A 17 -33.40 51.09 8.26
C LEU A 17 -34.46 50.89 7.16
N GLY A 18 -35.28 49.88 7.26
CA GLY A 18 -36.47 49.67 6.44
C GLY A 18 -37.69 49.44 7.33
N ALA A 19 -38.67 50.29 7.17
CA ALA A 19 -39.85 50.48 8.01
C ALA A 19 -40.85 49.31 7.92
N PHE A 20 -41.50 49.04 9.04
CA PHE A 20 -42.68 48.18 9.19
C PHE A 20 -43.94 48.89 8.58
N ALA A 21 -44.68 48.14 7.76
CA ALA A 21 -46.04 48.44 7.43
C ALA A 21 -46.95 47.29 7.87
N THR A 22 -47.79 47.53 8.86
CA THR A 22 -48.87 46.65 9.31
C THR A 22 -50.03 46.74 8.39
N ALA A 23 -50.50 45.69 7.76
CA ALA A 23 -51.82 45.57 7.18
C ALA A 23 -52.55 44.40 7.82
N SER A 24 -53.57 44.73 8.59
CA SER A 24 -54.58 43.83 9.14
C SER A 24 -55.63 43.54 8.10
N CYS A 25 -55.91 42.30 7.78
CA CYS A 25 -57.15 41.85 7.15
C CYS A 25 -57.59 40.51 7.78
N THR A 26 -58.75 40.59 8.38
CA THR A 26 -59.58 39.51 8.91
C THR A 26 -60.25 38.74 7.78
N GLY A 27 -60.32 37.40 7.86
CA GLY A 27 -61.20 36.59 7.04
C GLY A 27 -60.77 35.10 6.95
N SER A 28 -61.38 34.33 7.76
CA SER A 28 -61.85 32.93 7.74
C SER A 28 -61.37 31.95 6.67
N ASP A 29 -61.22 30.72 7.17
CA ASP A 29 -61.36 29.41 6.57
C ASP A 29 -60.07 28.65 6.17
N GLY A 30 -59.92 27.61 6.93
CA GLY A 30 -58.98 26.56 6.94
C GLY A 30 -58.56 25.94 5.61
N ALA A 31 -57.26 25.95 5.39
CA ALA A 31 -56.54 24.88 4.71
C ALA A 31 -55.07 24.93 5.17
N THR A 32 -54.69 24.02 6.00
CA THR A 32 -53.31 23.77 6.35
C THR A 32 -52.55 23.34 5.08
N PRO A 33 -51.48 24.04 4.67
CA PRO A 33 -50.64 23.50 3.60
C PRO A 33 -49.93 22.24 4.11
N PRO A 34 -49.79 21.20 3.29
CA PRO A 34 -49.02 20.04 3.68
C PRO A 34 -47.55 20.46 3.90
N THR A 35 -47.11 20.33 5.13
CA THR A 35 -45.70 20.39 5.45
C THR A 35 -45.06 19.18 4.73
N SER A 36 -44.47 19.44 3.55
CA SER A 36 -43.55 18.50 2.94
C SER A 36 -42.35 18.38 3.89
N ALA A 37 -42.44 17.41 4.80
CA ALA A 37 -41.29 16.89 5.45
C ALA A 37 -40.43 16.33 4.32
N LEU A 38 -39.31 16.99 4.02
CA LEU A 38 -38.20 16.31 3.33
C LEU A 38 -37.90 15.10 4.19
N ALA A 39 -38.32 13.92 3.73
CA ALA A 39 -37.81 12.66 4.24
C ALA A 39 -36.32 12.66 3.93
N THR A 40 -35.53 13.01 4.94
CA THR A 40 -34.12 12.66 4.96
C THR A 40 -34.12 11.16 5.00
N THR A 41 -33.98 10.52 3.83
CA THR A 41 -33.61 9.13 3.75
C THR A 41 -32.18 9.09 4.26
N THR A 42 -32.00 8.97 5.57
CA THR A 42 -30.81 8.37 6.13
C THR A 42 -30.80 6.96 5.57
N SER A 43 -29.99 6.75 4.55
CA SER A 43 -29.58 5.41 4.15
C SER A 43 -28.81 4.85 5.35
N THR A 44 -29.54 4.21 6.25
CA THR A 44 -28.91 3.39 7.28
C THR A 44 -28.46 2.14 6.54
N VAL A 45 -27.18 2.15 6.09
CA VAL A 45 -26.48 0.89 5.81
C VAL A 45 -26.65 0.08 7.10
N PRO A 46 -27.27 -1.09 7.08
CA PRO A 46 -27.42 -1.89 8.28
C PRO A 46 -26.03 -2.14 8.87
N PRO A 47 -25.89 -2.16 10.21
CA PRO A 47 -24.64 -2.58 10.81
C PRO A 47 -24.27 -3.95 10.25
N ARG A 48 -22.98 -4.15 9.95
CA ARG A 48 -22.50 -5.46 9.48
C ARG A 48 -22.88 -6.51 10.51
N SER A 49 -23.33 -7.64 10.03
CA SER A 49 -23.80 -8.72 10.88
C SER A 49 -22.64 -9.28 11.69
N ASP A 50 -22.96 -9.69 12.91
CA ASP A 50 -22.12 -10.54 13.75
C ASP A 50 -22.85 -11.90 13.72
N ASP A 51 -22.78 -12.57 12.56
CA ASP A 51 -23.58 -13.76 12.28
C ASP A 51 -22.77 -15.08 12.35
N GLY A 52 -21.47 -14.94 12.67
CA GLY A 52 -20.55 -16.07 12.83
C GLY A 52 -20.01 -16.61 11.48
N VAL A 53 -20.15 -15.83 10.41
CA VAL A 53 -19.64 -16.19 9.06
C VAL A 53 -18.72 -15.08 8.55
N LEU A 54 -17.41 -15.30 8.63
CA LEU A 54 -16.45 -14.37 8.05
C LEU A 54 -16.59 -14.33 6.52
N LYS A 55 -16.93 -13.16 5.97
CA LYS A 55 -16.95 -12.90 4.53
C LYS A 55 -15.82 -11.97 4.12
N VAL A 56 -14.89 -12.47 3.30
CA VAL A 56 -13.69 -11.74 2.85
C VAL A 56 -13.88 -11.20 1.44
N GLY A 57 -13.64 -9.92 1.23
CA GLY A 57 -13.52 -9.30 -0.09
C GLY A 57 -12.07 -9.40 -0.59
N VAL A 58 -11.89 -9.67 -1.88
CA VAL A 58 -10.58 -9.68 -2.53
C VAL A 58 -10.56 -8.56 -3.57
N LEU A 59 -9.84 -7.48 -3.28
CA LEU A 59 -9.71 -6.29 -4.15
C LEU A 59 -8.28 -6.22 -4.68
N LEU A 60 -8.01 -6.93 -5.74
CA LEU A 60 -6.69 -7.05 -6.34
C LEU A 60 -6.78 -6.85 -7.86
N PRO A 61 -5.67 -6.48 -8.55
CA PRO A 61 -5.70 -6.30 -9.99
C PRO A 61 -6.10 -7.59 -10.70
N ALA A 62 -7.18 -7.55 -11.48
CA ALA A 62 -7.66 -8.68 -12.26
C ALA A 62 -7.53 -8.43 -13.77
N THR A 63 -7.36 -7.18 -14.18
CA THR A 63 -7.20 -6.76 -15.57
C THR A 63 -6.16 -5.64 -15.69
N GLY A 64 -5.70 -5.38 -16.93
CA GLY A 64 -4.77 -4.31 -17.22
C GLY A 64 -3.32 -4.61 -16.79
N PRO A 65 -2.47 -3.58 -16.69
CA PRO A 65 -1.04 -3.74 -16.40
C PRO A 65 -0.74 -4.44 -15.09
N GLY A 66 -1.60 -4.27 -14.08
CA GLY A 66 -1.44 -4.88 -12.75
C GLY A 66 -1.82 -6.35 -12.67
N GLU A 67 -2.44 -6.95 -13.70
CA GLU A 67 -2.93 -8.34 -13.69
C GLU A 67 -1.82 -9.36 -13.34
N THR A 68 -0.62 -9.15 -13.86
CA THR A 68 0.54 -10.02 -13.59
C THR A 68 0.91 -10.05 -12.10
N LEU A 69 0.73 -8.92 -11.40
CA LEU A 69 0.93 -8.82 -9.96
C LEU A 69 -0.24 -9.40 -9.19
N GLY A 70 -1.48 -9.14 -9.63
CA GLY A 70 -2.69 -9.53 -8.90
C GLY A 70 -3.01 -11.02 -8.97
N THR A 71 -2.73 -11.67 -10.10
CA THR A 71 -3.08 -13.08 -10.32
C THR A 71 -2.48 -14.04 -9.28
N PRO A 72 -1.17 -14.02 -8.97
CA PRO A 72 -0.61 -14.93 -7.96
C PRO A 72 -1.17 -14.68 -6.56
N MET A 73 -1.44 -13.43 -6.20
CA MET A 73 -2.05 -13.08 -4.91
C MET A 73 -3.49 -13.62 -4.79
N ARG A 74 -4.31 -13.46 -5.83
CA ARG A 74 -5.69 -13.98 -5.84
C ARG A 74 -5.73 -15.50 -5.72
N VAL A 75 -4.91 -16.19 -6.51
CA VAL A 75 -4.80 -17.68 -6.45
C VAL A 75 -4.35 -18.12 -5.06
N ALA A 76 -3.40 -17.42 -4.45
CA ALA A 76 -2.91 -17.76 -3.12
C ALA A 76 -3.97 -17.54 -2.03
N VAL A 77 -4.75 -16.45 -2.10
CA VAL A 77 -5.85 -16.18 -1.16
C VAL A 77 -6.95 -17.24 -1.31
N GLU A 78 -7.35 -17.59 -2.53
CA GLU A 78 -8.35 -18.62 -2.79
C GLU A 78 -7.91 -19.98 -2.21
N ALA A 79 -6.66 -20.36 -2.43
CA ALA A 79 -6.08 -21.58 -1.85
C ALA A 79 -6.03 -21.52 -0.32
N GLY A 80 -5.69 -20.36 0.25
CA GLY A 80 -5.69 -20.13 1.70
C GLY A 80 -7.09 -20.27 2.31
N ILE A 81 -8.12 -19.70 1.68
CA ILE A 81 -9.53 -19.86 2.11
C ILE A 81 -9.95 -21.32 2.10
N ALA A 82 -9.62 -22.04 1.02
CA ALA A 82 -9.91 -23.48 0.94
C ALA A 82 -9.26 -24.25 2.09
N LEU A 83 -7.99 -23.96 2.39
CA LEU A 83 -7.24 -24.59 3.47
C LEU A 83 -7.85 -24.27 4.87
N ILE A 84 -8.25 -23.03 5.12
CA ILE A 84 -8.94 -22.64 6.35
C ILE A 84 -10.25 -23.44 6.49
N ASN A 85 -11.04 -23.54 5.41
CA ASN A 85 -12.31 -24.25 5.40
C ASN A 85 -12.14 -25.75 5.61
N GLU A 86 -11.11 -26.36 5.03
CA GLU A 86 -10.75 -27.77 5.27
C GLU A 86 -10.36 -28.02 6.75
N ASN A 87 -9.84 -27.01 7.45
CA ASN A 87 -9.48 -27.08 8.87
C ASN A 87 -10.63 -26.63 9.81
N GLY A 88 -11.86 -26.57 9.34
CA GLY A 88 -13.03 -26.28 10.17
C GLY A 88 -13.56 -24.85 10.08
N GLY A 89 -12.95 -24.02 9.23
CA GLY A 89 -13.36 -22.63 9.01
C GLY A 89 -12.98 -21.69 10.16
N VAL A 90 -13.68 -20.56 10.22
CA VAL A 90 -13.54 -19.55 11.28
C VAL A 90 -14.84 -19.53 12.08
N LEU A 91 -14.76 -19.47 13.42
CA LEU A 91 -15.91 -19.60 14.34
C LEU A 91 -16.77 -20.85 14.08
N GLY A 92 -16.18 -21.89 13.47
CA GLY A 92 -16.88 -23.13 13.10
C GLY A 92 -17.72 -23.03 11.83
N SER A 93 -17.64 -21.93 11.10
CA SER A 93 -18.30 -21.68 9.81
C SER A 93 -17.27 -21.58 8.69
N ALA A 94 -17.68 -21.97 7.47
CA ALA A 94 -16.83 -21.77 6.31
C ALA A 94 -16.65 -20.28 6.01
N VAL A 95 -15.44 -19.87 5.69
CA VAL A 95 -15.13 -18.52 5.20
C VAL A 95 -15.74 -18.36 3.81
N GLU A 96 -16.55 -17.33 3.64
CA GLU A 96 -17.06 -16.90 2.34
C GLU A 96 -16.17 -15.83 1.73
N TYR A 97 -16.17 -15.69 0.41
CA TYR A 97 -15.45 -14.61 -0.23
C TYR A 97 -16.15 -14.05 -1.47
N ALA A 98 -15.80 -12.80 -1.80
CA ALA A 98 -16.23 -12.08 -2.98
C ALA A 98 -15.02 -11.41 -3.64
N GLU A 99 -15.01 -11.26 -4.96
CA GLU A 99 -13.92 -10.66 -5.69
C GLU A 99 -14.34 -9.38 -6.43
N ALA A 100 -13.44 -8.42 -6.50
CA ALA A 100 -13.57 -7.24 -7.35
C ALA A 100 -12.20 -6.87 -7.93
N ASP A 101 -12.23 -6.28 -9.12
CA ASP A 101 -11.02 -5.77 -9.78
C ASP A 101 -10.69 -4.36 -9.28
N GLU A 102 -9.52 -4.16 -8.68
CA GLU A 102 -9.09 -2.85 -8.21
C GLU A 102 -8.83 -1.84 -9.34
N SER A 103 -8.63 -2.31 -10.57
CA SER A 103 -8.51 -1.43 -11.74
C SER A 103 -9.81 -0.69 -12.07
N THR A 104 -10.92 -1.10 -11.46
CA THR A 104 -12.23 -0.45 -11.59
C THR A 104 -12.49 0.51 -10.43
N THR A 105 -13.03 1.69 -10.72
CA THR A 105 -13.35 2.69 -9.70
C THR A 105 -14.45 2.27 -8.72
N SER A 106 -15.24 1.25 -9.05
CA SER A 106 -16.32 0.73 -8.21
C SER A 106 -15.96 -0.53 -7.42
N GLY A 107 -14.74 -1.08 -7.59
CA GLY A 107 -14.37 -2.36 -6.98
C GLY A 107 -14.57 -2.40 -5.47
N MET A 108 -14.06 -1.41 -4.76
CA MET A 108 -14.24 -1.25 -3.31
C MET A 108 -15.73 -1.18 -2.93
N GLN A 109 -16.50 -0.31 -3.60
CA GLN A 109 -17.91 -0.13 -3.28
C GLN A 109 -18.73 -1.40 -3.53
N ASN A 110 -18.43 -2.14 -4.60
CA ASN A 110 -19.11 -3.39 -4.90
C ASN A 110 -18.94 -4.41 -3.76
N LEU A 111 -17.72 -4.57 -3.23
CA LEU A 111 -17.47 -5.45 -2.08
C LEU A 111 -18.19 -4.98 -0.83
N LEU A 112 -18.21 -3.67 -0.58
CA LEU A 112 -18.96 -3.11 0.55
C LEU A 112 -20.47 -3.37 0.44
N ASP A 113 -21.02 -3.27 -0.76
CA ASP A 113 -22.45 -3.56 -1.04
C ASP A 113 -22.77 -5.05 -0.89
N GLU A 114 -21.80 -5.92 -1.14
CA GLU A 114 -21.91 -7.37 -0.89
C GLU A 114 -21.82 -7.75 0.59
N GLY A 115 -21.51 -6.80 1.46
CA GLY A 115 -21.51 -7.01 2.89
C GLY A 115 -20.28 -7.73 3.43
N VAL A 116 -19.11 -7.61 2.79
CA VAL A 116 -17.87 -8.21 3.30
C VAL A 116 -17.44 -7.61 4.64
N ASP A 117 -16.84 -8.41 5.52
CA ASP A 117 -16.36 -8.00 6.84
C ASP A 117 -14.92 -7.49 6.79
N ALA A 118 -14.14 -8.05 5.87
CA ALA A 118 -12.77 -7.63 5.63
C ALA A 118 -12.46 -7.61 4.14
N ILE A 119 -11.42 -6.83 3.74
CA ILE A 119 -10.95 -6.74 2.36
C ILE A 119 -9.44 -7.00 2.33
N ILE A 120 -9.01 -7.95 1.51
CA ILE A 120 -7.61 -8.18 1.16
C ILE A 120 -7.30 -7.37 -0.10
N GLY A 121 -6.38 -6.43 0.01
CA GLY A 121 -6.12 -5.40 -0.98
C GLY A 121 -6.51 -4.00 -0.46
N PRO A 122 -6.47 -2.95 -1.33
CA PRO A 122 -5.96 -2.99 -2.71
C PRO A 122 -4.45 -3.22 -2.76
N ALA A 123 -3.95 -3.64 -3.92
CA ALA A 123 -2.52 -3.79 -4.14
C ALA A 123 -1.84 -2.43 -4.40
N SER A 124 -2.47 -1.57 -5.15
CA SER A 124 -1.93 -0.24 -5.48
C SER A 124 -2.07 0.75 -4.33
N SER A 125 -0.96 1.41 -3.97
CA SER A 125 -0.98 2.53 -3.01
C SER A 125 -1.90 3.67 -3.47
N LEU A 126 -1.96 3.94 -4.77
CA LEU A 126 -2.83 4.99 -5.33
C LEU A 126 -4.32 4.63 -5.17
N VAL A 127 -4.68 3.37 -5.43
CA VAL A 127 -6.04 2.86 -5.20
C VAL A 127 -6.37 2.91 -3.72
N ALA A 128 -5.45 2.47 -2.84
CA ALA A 128 -5.63 2.56 -1.40
C ALA A 128 -5.90 4.00 -0.95
N LEU A 129 -5.04 4.97 -1.29
CA LEU A 129 -5.21 6.37 -0.92
C LEU A 129 -6.53 6.97 -1.43
N SER A 130 -7.04 6.53 -2.57
CA SER A 130 -8.27 7.06 -3.17
C SER A 130 -9.55 6.43 -2.62
N GLN A 131 -9.53 5.18 -2.17
CA GLN A 131 -10.73 4.40 -1.85
C GLN A 131 -10.82 4.00 -0.37
N LEU A 132 -9.72 3.99 0.37
CA LEU A 132 -9.66 3.51 1.76
C LEU A 132 -10.66 4.23 2.68
N ALA A 133 -10.82 5.55 2.53
CA ALA A 133 -11.77 6.33 3.33
C ALA A 133 -13.21 5.79 3.24
N THR A 134 -13.61 5.22 2.11
CA THR A 134 -14.94 4.61 1.92
C THR A 134 -15.10 3.34 2.77
N ALA A 135 -14.05 2.53 2.85
CA ALA A 135 -14.07 1.28 3.60
C ALA A 135 -13.98 1.48 5.12
N VAL A 136 -13.12 2.42 5.56
CA VAL A 136 -12.82 2.59 7.00
C VAL A 136 -13.74 3.57 7.73
N SER A 137 -14.80 4.07 7.08
CA SER A 137 -15.74 5.02 7.70
C SER A 137 -16.51 4.39 8.84
N SER A 138 -16.26 4.86 10.08
CA SER A 138 -17.01 4.45 11.26
C SER A 138 -18.47 4.97 11.21
N PRO A 139 -19.49 4.22 11.73
CA PRO A 139 -19.39 3.00 12.55
C PRO A 139 -19.36 1.68 11.78
N ASN A 140 -19.53 1.70 10.48
CA ASN A 140 -19.65 0.51 9.65
C ASN A 140 -18.35 0.23 8.87
N GLY A 141 -17.20 0.63 9.42
CA GLY A 141 -15.90 0.37 8.81
C GLY A 141 -15.64 -1.11 8.61
N VAL A 142 -14.91 -1.42 7.55
CA VAL A 142 -14.46 -2.76 7.17
C VAL A 142 -12.97 -2.82 7.35
N VAL A 143 -12.46 -3.94 7.87
CA VAL A 143 -11.02 -4.16 7.95
C VAL A 143 -10.44 -4.28 6.54
N VAL A 144 -9.36 -3.55 6.28
CA VAL A 144 -8.66 -3.59 4.99
C VAL A 144 -7.21 -3.98 5.26
N CYS A 145 -6.74 -5.05 4.65
CA CYS A 145 -5.36 -5.49 4.74
C CYS A 145 -4.72 -5.50 3.36
N SER A 146 -3.75 -4.60 3.14
CA SER A 146 -3.03 -4.55 1.87
C SER A 146 -1.77 -5.40 1.88
N PRO A 147 -1.60 -6.31 0.90
CA PRO A 147 -0.38 -7.09 0.77
C PRO A 147 0.79 -6.34 0.13
N THR A 148 0.57 -5.18 -0.50
CA THR A 148 1.58 -4.53 -1.35
C THR A 148 1.57 -3.00 -1.33
N ALA A 149 0.57 -2.34 -0.75
CA ALA A 149 0.53 -0.87 -0.70
C ALA A 149 1.52 -0.33 0.33
N THR A 150 2.62 0.24 -0.11
CA THR A 150 3.77 0.63 0.73
C THR A 150 3.92 2.12 0.95
N ALA A 151 3.18 2.99 0.21
CA ALA A 151 3.38 4.43 0.21
C ALA A 151 3.36 5.05 1.60
N LEU A 152 4.31 5.95 1.87
CA LEU A 152 4.43 6.72 3.12
C LEU A 152 3.16 7.49 3.50
N ALA A 153 2.38 7.94 2.51
CA ALA A 153 1.12 8.64 2.76
C ALA A 153 0.05 7.77 3.44
N LEU A 154 0.26 6.46 3.52
CA LEU A 154 -0.61 5.52 4.24
C LEU A 154 -0.22 5.36 5.72
N ASP A 155 1.02 5.73 6.13
CA ASP A 155 1.52 5.56 7.50
C ASP A 155 0.69 6.36 8.51
N ASP A 156 0.25 7.57 8.14
CA ASP A 156 -0.56 8.45 8.96
C ASP A 156 -1.99 8.62 8.42
N PHE A 157 -2.47 7.70 7.59
CA PHE A 157 -3.82 7.77 7.04
C PHE A 157 -4.86 7.63 8.17
N PRO A 158 -5.90 8.50 8.22
CA PRO A 158 -6.91 8.47 9.28
C PRO A 158 -7.90 7.30 9.09
N ASP A 159 -7.45 6.09 9.32
CA ASP A 159 -8.16 4.84 9.05
C ASP A 159 -9.00 4.30 10.23
N ASN A 160 -8.97 4.99 11.37
CA ASN A 160 -9.65 4.55 12.60
C ASN A 160 -9.24 3.15 13.09
N GLY A 161 -8.05 2.67 12.72
CA GLY A 161 -7.54 1.34 13.04
C GLY A 161 -8.23 0.21 12.27
N TYR A 162 -8.66 0.49 11.05
CA TYR A 162 -9.22 -0.50 10.12
C TYR A 162 -8.28 -0.88 8.98
N PHE A 163 -7.13 -0.19 8.85
CA PHE A 163 -6.17 -0.48 7.78
C PHE A 163 -4.91 -1.14 8.32
N PHE A 164 -4.44 -2.18 7.63
CA PHE A 164 -3.27 -2.97 7.99
C PHE A 164 -2.46 -3.29 6.74
N ARG A 165 -1.15 -3.51 6.90
CA ARG A 165 -0.24 -3.89 5.80
C ARG A 165 0.65 -5.05 6.19
N THR A 166 0.67 -6.09 5.36
CA THR A 166 1.65 -7.18 5.47
C THR A 166 2.93 -6.90 4.68
N ALA A 167 2.88 -6.00 3.69
CA ALA A 167 4.10 -5.41 3.14
C ALA A 167 4.67 -4.34 4.09
N PRO A 168 6.01 -4.25 4.23
CA PRO A 168 6.64 -3.16 4.96
C PRO A 168 6.35 -1.80 4.30
N SER A 169 6.15 -0.76 5.11
CA SER A 169 6.05 0.61 4.60
C SER A 169 7.34 1.06 3.91
N ASP A 170 7.21 2.02 3.00
CA ASP A 170 8.33 2.72 2.37
C ASP A 170 9.23 3.44 3.39
N SER A 171 8.75 3.69 4.61
CA SER A 171 9.59 4.18 5.71
C SER A 171 10.71 3.20 6.10
N LEU A 172 10.47 1.89 5.96
CA LEU A 172 11.49 0.86 6.15
C LEU A 172 12.25 0.57 4.84
N GLN A 173 11.55 0.63 3.69
CA GLN A 173 12.15 0.32 2.39
C GLN A 173 13.19 1.39 1.97
N MET A 174 12.94 2.67 2.26
CA MET A 174 13.85 3.76 1.89
C MET A 174 15.26 3.53 2.43
N GLU A 175 15.38 3.14 3.69
CA GLU A 175 16.67 2.86 4.31
C GLU A 175 17.35 1.63 3.69
N ALA A 176 16.57 0.58 3.34
CA ALA A 176 17.09 -0.60 2.66
C ALA A 176 17.65 -0.22 1.26
N ILE A 177 16.96 0.64 0.52
CA ILE A 177 17.41 1.16 -0.78
C ILE A 177 18.71 1.96 -0.63
N THR A 178 18.76 2.88 0.33
CA THR A 178 19.97 3.69 0.58
C THR A 178 21.16 2.80 0.96
N ARG A 179 20.96 1.85 1.86
CA ARG A 179 22.01 0.89 2.26
C ARG A 179 22.47 0.02 1.08
N GLN A 180 21.57 -0.34 0.16
CA GLN A 180 21.94 -1.06 -1.05
C GLN A 180 22.78 -0.17 -1.99
N ALA A 181 22.40 1.10 -2.15
CA ALA A 181 23.17 2.05 -2.94
C ALA A 181 24.58 2.29 -2.36
N GLU A 182 24.71 2.44 -1.04
CA GLU A 182 26.02 2.56 -0.36
C GLU A 182 26.92 1.31 -0.59
N ARG A 183 26.32 0.13 -0.68
CA ARG A 183 27.08 -1.13 -0.91
C ARG A 183 27.66 -1.26 -2.31
N THR A 184 27.25 -0.41 -3.25
CA THR A 184 27.90 -0.32 -4.58
C THR A 184 29.32 0.19 -4.47
N GLY A 185 29.64 0.93 -3.40
CA GLY A 185 30.97 1.55 -3.18
C GLY A 185 31.17 2.83 -3.98
N GLU A 186 30.15 3.33 -4.66
CA GLU A 186 30.18 4.57 -5.41
C GLU A 186 30.07 5.77 -4.47
N ALA A 187 30.54 6.94 -4.92
CA ALA A 187 30.54 8.15 -4.11
C ALA A 187 29.31 9.05 -4.38
N THR A 188 28.74 8.96 -5.57
CA THR A 188 27.67 9.87 -6.04
C THR A 188 26.44 9.12 -6.47
N ALA A 189 25.26 9.68 -6.19
CA ALA A 189 23.97 9.12 -6.55
C ALA A 189 23.09 10.13 -7.29
N THR A 190 22.30 9.64 -8.24
CA THR A 190 21.14 10.36 -8.80
C THR A 190 19.90 9.54 -8.55
N ILE A 191 18.82 10.18 -8.07
CA ILE A 191 17.51 9.55 -7.92
C ILE A 191 16.69 9.86 -9.17
N ALA A 192 16.21 8.82 -9.85
CA ALA A 192 15.17 8.91 -10.88
C ALA A 192 13.87 8.35 -10.32
N TYR A 193 12.77 9.07 -10.43
CA TYR A 193 11.51 8.62 -9.82
C TYR A 193 10.29 8.96 -10.67
N LEU A 194 9.29 8.09 -10.64
CA LEU A 194 8.01 8.32 -11.27
C LEU A 194 7.30 9.50 -10.59
N ASP A 195 6.81 10.46 -11.38
CA ASP A 195 6.17 11.68 -10.87
C ASP A 195 4.72 11.44 -10.45
N ASP A 196 4.53 10.53 -9.51
CA ASP A 196 3.27 10.23 -8.86
C ASP A 196 3.39 10.34 -7.33
N PRO A 197 2.31 10.19 -6.56
CA PRO A 197 2.37 10.24 -5.09
C PRO A 197 3.31 9.20 -4.47
N TYR A 198 3.40 8.00 -5.05
CA TYR A 198 4.29 6.94 -4.59
C TYR A 198 5.75 7.30 -4.83
N GLY A 199 6.13 7.55 -6.07
CA GLY A 199 7.52 7.84 -6.45
C GLY A 199 8.05 9.11 -5.80
N ARG A 200 7.25 10.18 -5.72
CA ARG A 200 7.64 11.43 -5.01
C ARG A 200 7.90 11.21 -3.53
N GLY A 201 7.02 10.46 -2.86
CA GLY A 201 7.17 10.17 -1.43
C GLY A 201 8.45 9.39 -1.14
N LEU A 202 8.65 8.29 -1.85
CA LEU A 202 9.83 7.43 -1.69
C LEU A 202 11.12 8.14 -2.07
N ALA A 203 11.14 8.93 -3.16
CA ALA A 203 12.31 9.70 -3.57
C ALA A 203 12.71 10.75 -2.52
N SER A 204 11.73 11.45 -1.93
CA SER A 204 11.98 12.41 -0.86
C SER A 204 12.56 11.73 0.39
N ALA A 205 12.03 10.57 0.75
CA ALA A 205 12.51 9.81 1.90
C ALA A 205 13.94 9.28 1.69
N VAL A 206 14.22 8.67 0.53
CA VAL A 206 15.58 8.20 0.16
C VAL A 206 16.57 9.36 0.13
N ALA A 207 16.20 10.52 -0.42
CA ALA A 207 17.07 11.70 -0.45
C ALA A 207 17.39 12.21 0.97
N SER A 208 16.42 12.19 1.88
CA SER A 208 16.60 12.58 3.28
C SER A 208 17.52 11.60 4.01
N ASP A 209 17.35 10.29 3.80
CA ASP A 209 18.20 9.26 4.41
C ASP A 209 19.64 9.33 3.88
N ILE A 210 19.84 9.55 2.57
CA ILE A 210 21.18 9.80 1.99
C ILE A 210 21.85 10.99 2.68
N ALA A 211 21.12 12.10 2.85
CA ALA A 211 21.65 13.30 3.47
C ALA A 211 21.99 13.10 4.97
N GLU A 212 21.16 12.36 5.70
CA GLU A 212 21.40 12.03 7.11
C GLU A 212 22.60 11.11 7.30
N ARG A 213 22.74 10.10 6.46
CA ARG A 213 23.82 9.11 6.53
C ARG A 213 25.15 9.66 6.02
N GLY A 214 25.12 10.56 5.04
CA GLY A 214 26.31 11.28 4.55
C GLY A 214 27.39 10.40 3.91
N VAL A 215 27.05 9.20 3.44
CA VAL A 215 27.98 8.25 2.76
C VAL A 215 28.00 8.51 1.26
N LEU A 216 26.82 8.79 0.67
CA LEU A 216 26.66 9.13 -0.73
C LEU A 216 26.42 10.63 -0.89
N GLU A 217 26.95 11.23 -1.96
CA GLU A 217 26.58 12.57 -2.40
C GLU A 217 25.42 12.47 -3.40
N LEU A 218 24.27 13.02 -3.05
CA LEU A 218 23.14 13.12 -3.97
C LEU A 218 23.36 14.29 -4.92
N VAL A 219 23.69 14.00 -6.19
CA VAL A 219 24.01 15.02 -7.19
C VAL A 219 22.77 15.52 -7.96
N ASN A 220 21.73 14.69 -8.09
CA ASN A 220 20.51 15.10 -8.80
C ASN A 220 19.29 14.28 -8.35
N GLN A 221 18.09 14.86 -8.58
CA GLN A 221 16.80 14.19 -8.47
C GLN A 221 15.98 14.51 -9.71
N VAL A 222 15.56 13.50 -10.46
CA VAL A 222 14.90 13.65 -11.76
C VAL A 222 13.55 12.96 -11.74
N ALA A 223 12.49 13.74 -11.75
CA ALA A 223 11.14 13.22 -11.94
C ALA A 223 10.92 12.88 -13.42
N PHE A 224 10.23 11.78 -13.69
CA PHE A 224 9.80 11.42 -15.04
C PHE A 224 8.32 11.02 -15.06
N SER A 225 7.65 11.24 -16.17
CA SER A 225 6.29 10.73 -16.40
C SER A 225 6.35 9.40 -17.16
N GLY A 226 5.28 8.60 -17.09
CA GLY A 226 5.14 7.39 -17.88
C GLY A 226 4.98 7.64 -19.40
N ASP A 227 4.94 8.91 -19.83
CA ASP A 227 4.85 9.26 -21.24
C ASP A 227 6.16 8.99 -21.99
N LEU A 228 6.11 8.19 -23.03
CA LEU A 228 7.28 7.74 -23.78
C LEU A 228 8.16 8.88 -24.33
N GLU A 229 7.56 10.03 -24.66
CA GLU A 229 8.30 11.18 -25.20
C GLU A 229 9.27 11.80 -24.20
N ASP A 230 8.98 11.65 -22.90
CA ASP A 230 9.80 12.22 -21.82
C ASP A 230 10.94 11.29 -21.38
N LEU A 231 10.79 9.97 -21.50
CA LEU A 231 11.69 8.99 -20.89
C LEU A 231 13.14 9.13 -21.36
N SER A 232 13.40 9.25 -22.67
CA SER A 232 14.77 9.40 -23.18
C SER A 232 15.43 10.70 -22.76
N ALA A 233 14.66 11.80 -22.72
CA ALA A 233 15.17 13.10 -22.26
C ALA A 233 15.50 13.08 -20.76
N ARG A 234 14.67 12.43 -19.96
CA ARG A 234 14.89 12.28 -18.51
C ARG A 234 16.04 11.33 -18.19
N ALA A 235 16.14 10.21 -18.91
CA ALA A 235 17.26 9.29 -18.78
C ALA A 235 18.60 10.00 -19.14
N ALA A 236 18.62 10.82 -20.18
CA ALA A 236 19.79 11.65 -20.51
C ALA A 236 20.13 12.65 -19.38
N THR A 237 19.11 13.23 -18.74
CA THR A 237 19.32 14.14 -17.59
C THR A 237 19.89 13.40 -16.38
N VAL A 238 19.40 12.19 -16.10
CA VAL A 238 19.90 11.32 -15.01
C VAL A 238 21.38 10.98 -15.21
N LEU A 239 21.80 10.76 -16.44
CA LEU A 239 23.18 10.37 -16.78
C LEU A 239 24.13 11.57 -16.97
N ALA A 240 23.61 12.81 -17.07
CA ALA A 240 24.40 14.00 -17.43
C ALA A 240 25.56 14.27 -16.47
N ASP A 241 25.35 14.08 -15.17
CA ASP A 241 26.33 14.32 -14.12
C ASP A 241 27.23 13.09 -13.89
N SER A 242 27.14 12.06 -14.71
CA SER A 242 27.88 10.81 -14.62
C SER A 242 27.84 10.20 -13.19
N PRO A 243 26.64 9.97 -12.61
CA PRO A 243 26.52 9.43 -11.27
C PRO A 243 27.14 8.04 -11.18
N GLY A 244 27.76 7.70 -10.04
CA GLY A 244 28.25 6.36 -9.78
C GLY A 244 27.08 5.37 -9.63
N VAL A 245 25.98 5.79 -8.98
CA VAL A 245 24.78 4.98 -8.85
C VAL A 245 23.53 5.78 -9.25
N VAL A 246 22.64 5.14 -10.00
CA VAL A 246 21.27 5.61 -10.25
C VAL A 246 20.33 4.83 -9.36
N ILE A 247 19.57 5.52 -8.52
CA ILE A 247 18.48 4.94 -7.73
C ILE A 247 17.19 5.19 -8.51
N LEU A 248 16.55 4.13 -9.01
CA LEU A 248 15.33 4.23 -9.82
C LEU A 248 14.14 3.74 -9.00
N LEU A 249 13.16 4.63 -8.82
CA LEU A 249 11.98 4.44 -7.97
C LEU A 249 10.72 4.61 -8.82
N ALA A 250 10.06 3.51 -9.15
CA ALA A 250 8.88 3.50 -10.01
C ALA A 250 8.08 2.20 -9.84
N ASP A 251 6.91 2.12 -10.47
CA ASP A 251 6.24 0.86 -10.70
C ASP A 251 6.98 -0.02 -11.72
N ALA A 252 6.50 -1.24 -11.93
CA ALA A 252 7.15 -2.21 -12.80
C ALA A 252 7.17 -1.75 -14.28
N ASP A 253 6.06 -1.20 -14.77
CA ASP A 253 5.91 -0.84 -16.17
C ASP A 253 6.74 0.39 -16.53
N ASP A 254 6.58 1.46 -15.76
CA ASP A 254 7.27 2.72 -15.99
C ASP A 254 8.77 2.61 -15.68
N GLY A 255 9.13 1.87 -14.63
CA GLY A 255 10.52 1.55 -14.31
C GLY A 255 11.20 0.72 -15.38
N GLY A 256 10.51 -0.30 -15.91
CA GLY A 256 11.00 -1.12 -17.02
C GLY A 256 11.25 -0.31 -18.30
N ARG A 257 10.35 0.62 -18.63
CA ARG A 257 10.51 1.54 -19.78
C ARG A 257 11.65 2.54 -19.57
N PHE A 258 11.82 3.03 -18.34
CA PHE A 258 12.91 3.95 -18.02
C PHE A 258 14.27 3.25 -18.09
N LEU A 259 14.37 2.00 -17.61
CA LEU A 259 15.57 1.19 -17.78
C LEU A 259 15.92 0.97 -19.26
N ALA A 260 14.93 0.74 -20.12
CA ALA A 260 15.14 0.64 -21.56
C ALA A 260 15.67 1.94 -22.16
N ALA A 261 15.20 3.10 -21.70
CA ALA A 261 15.71 4.40 -22.15
C ALA A 261 17.18 4.64 -21.70
N ILE A 262 17.56 4.20 -20.50
CA ILE A 262 18.96 4.24 -20.06
C ILE A 262 19.82 3.31 -20.94
N ASP A 263 19.35 2.11 -21.25
CA ASP A 263 20.05 1.13 -22.08
C ASP A 263 20.29 1.68 -23.51
N GLU A 264 19.28 2.30 -24.11
CA GLU A 264 19.38 2.93 -25.42
C GLU A 264 20.44 4.04 -25.44
N ILE A 265 20.50 4.87 -24.41
CA ILE A 265 21.49 5.98 -24.34
C ILE A 265 22.90 5.42 -24.14
N THR A 266 23.07 4.42 -23.31
CA THR A 266 24.38 3.83 -23.02
C THR A 266 24.90 2.97 -24.16
N GLN A 267 24.02 2.49 -25.06
CA GLN A 267 24.35 1.67 -26.26
C GLN A 267 25.28 0.49 -25.94
N GLY A 268 25.10 -0.15 -24.77
CA GLY A 268 25.96 -1.23 -24.29
C GLY A 268 27.36 -0.79 -23.83
N GLY A 269 27.59 0.52 -23.69
CA GLY A 269 28.79 1.11 -23.09
C GLY A 269 28.82 0.98 -21.55
N ALA A 270 29.67 1.79 -20.92
CA ALA A 270 29.75 1.84 -19.47
C ALA A 270 28.42 2.39 -18.89
N ALA A 271 27.74 1.57 -18.08
CA ALA A 271 26.53 1.95 -17.38
C ALA A 271 26.86 2.22 -15.89
N PRO A 272 26.16 3.15 -15.23
CA PRO A 272 26.27 3.31 -13.79
C PRO A 272 25.74 2.07 -13.06
N GLN A 273 26.06 1.92 -11.79
CA GLN A 273 25.31 1.01 -10.92
C GLN A 273 23.85 1.46 -10.86
N ILE A 274 22.91 0.53 -10.88
CA ILE A 274 21.48 0.84 -10.81
C ILE A 274 20.88 0.10 -9.63
N VAL A 275 20.27 0.85 -8.71
CA VAL A 275 19.54 0.30 -7.57
C VAL A 275 18.05 0.58 -7.76
N VAL A 276 17.23 -0.45 -7.67
CA VAL A 276 15.78 -0.36 -7.89
C VAL A 276 14.99 -0.76 -6.64
N ASN A 277 13.76 -0.24 -6.54
CA ASN A 277 12.78 -0.68 -5.55
C ASN A 277 12.17 -2.05 -5.92
N ASP A 278 11.36 -2.59 -5.03
CA ASP A 278 10.72 -3.90 -5.13
C ASP A 278 9.78 -4.05 -6.33
N ALA A 279 9.02 -3.00 -6.66
CA ALA A 279 8.07 -3.04 -7.77
C ALA A 279 8.78 -3.36 -9.11
N ILE A 280 9.94 -2.78 -9.36
CA ILE A 280 10.71 -3.00 -10.59
C ILE A 280 11.24 -4.45 -10.68
N ARG A 281 11.45 -5.14 -9.55
CA ARG A 281 11.80 -6.58 -9.54
C ARG A 281 10.82 -7.42 -10.36
N THR A 282 9.57 -7.01 -10.42
CA THR A 282 8.51 -7.73 -11.14
C THR A 282 8.49 -7.48 -12.65
N ALA A 283 9.21 -6.49 -13.15
CA ALA A 283 9.31 -6.13 -14.57
C ALA A 283 10.15 -7.12 -15.40
N ARG A 284 9.97 -8.43 -15.21
CA ARG A 284 10.81 -9.51 -15.76
C ARG A 284 11.00 -9.44 -17.26
N GLN A 285 9.93 -9.16 -18.02
CA GLN A 285 10.00 -9.07 -19.48
C GLN A 285 10.84 -7.87 -19.93
N ALA A 286 10.64 -6.70 -19.32
CA ALA A 286 11.43 -5.52 -19.62
C ALA A 286 12.91 -5.76 -19.29
N ILE A 287 13.21 -6.29 -18.10
CA ILE A 287 14.58 -6.57 -17.65
C ILE A 287 15.27 -7.59 -18.58
N SER A 288 14.57 -8.65 -19.00
CA SER A 288 15.15 -9.64 -19.92
C SER A 288 15.48 -9.07 -21.30
N SER A 289 14.83 -7.97 -21.70
CA SER A 289 15.04 -7.29 -22.98
C SER A 289 16.19 -6.29 -22.96
N LEU A 290 16.72 -5.92 -21.79
CA LEU A 290 17.86 -5.01 -21.64
C LEU A 290 19.16 -5.66 -22.14
N SER A 291 20.15 -4.83 -22.46
CA SER A 291 21.50 -5.33 -22.75
C SER A 291 22.14 -6.00 -21.54
N PRO A 292 23.03 -6.97 -21.74
CA PRO A 292 23.77 -7.61 -20.63
C PRO A 292 24.52 -6.62 -19.73
N SER A 293 25.01 -5.50 -20.31
CA SER A 293 25.73 -4.47 -19.56
C SER A 293 24.85 -3.78 -18.53
N ILE A 294 23.59 -3.45 -18.85
CA ILE A 294 22.64 -2.87 -17.91
C ILE A 294 22.20 -3.92 -16.88
N ARG A 295 21.84 -5.13 -17.33
CA ARG A 295 21.39 -6.18 -16.40
C ARG A 295 22.39 -6.46 -15.28
N MET A 296 23.67 -6.57 -15.60
CA MET A 296 24.73 -6.83 -14.62
C MET A 296 24.95 -5.68 -13.62
N GLN A 297 24.53 -4.46 -13.95
CA GLN A 297 24.59 -3.31 -13.05
C GLN A 297 23.31 -3.13 -12.24
N LEU A 298 22.25 -3.90 -12.54
CA LEU A 298 20.95 -3.78 -11.91
C LEU A 298 20.89 -4.62 -10.63
N THR A 299 20.77 -3.93 -9.51
CA THR A 299 20.55 -4.52 -8.18
C THR A 299 19.33 -3.89 -7.55
N GLY A 300 18.78 -4.51 -6.50
CA GLY A 300 17.66 -3.92 -5.79
C GLY A 300 17.41 -4.59 -4.46
N VAL A 301 16.37 -4.09 -3.80
CA VAL A 301 15.82 -4.63 -2.56
C VAL A 301 14.33 -4.89 -2.71
N ALA A 302 13.84 -5.93 -2.06
CA ALA A 302 12.42 -6.24 -1.98
C ALA A 302 12.11 -6.85 -0.62
N PRO A 303 10.88 -6.69 -0.09
CA PRO A 303 10.49 -7.39 1.12
C PRO A 303 10.79 -8.88 1.00
N ALA A 304 11.46 -9.44 2.01
CA ALA A 304 11.75 -10.87 2.03
C ALA A 304 10.44 -11.66 2.08
N SER A 305 10.41 -12.75 1.32
CA SER A 305 9.35 -13.75 1.40
C SER A 305 9.96 -15.04 1.92
N ALA A 306 9.37 -15.61 2.96
CA ALA A 306 9.79 -16.92 3.39
C ALA A 306 9.51 -17.93 2.27
N SER A 307 10.54 -18.62 1.83
CA SER A 307 10.41 -19.74 0.90
C SER A 307 9.95 -20.95 1.71
N ILE A 308 8.64 -21.18 1.78
CA ILE A 308 8.11 -22.42 2.38
C ILE A 308 7.95 -23.43 1.24
N ASP A 309 8.56 -24.61 1.38
CA ASP A 309 8.38 -25.72 0.44
C ASP A 309 6.87 -26.02 0.30
N GLY A 310 6.32 -25.80 -0.89
CA GLY A 310 4.88 -25.94 -1.18
C GLY A 310 4.03 -24.72 -0.85
N GLY A 311 4.64 -23.58 -0.50
CA GLY A 311 3.94 -22.30 -0.31
C GLY A 311 3.49 -21.67 -1.64
N PRO A 312 2.68 -20.59 -1.58
CA PRO A 312 2.19 -19.92 -2.77
C PRO A 312 3.34 -19.32 -3.59
N GLU A 313 3.29 -19.52 -4.91
CA GLU A 313 4.28 -18.99 -5.83
C GLU A 313 3.86 -17.60 -6.33
N GLY A 314 4.84 -16.70 -6.49
CA GLY A 314 4.67 -15.39 -7.10
C GLY A 314 4.90 -14.22 -6.14
N ALA A 315 5.09 -13.06 -6.72
CA ALA A 315 5.34 -11.83 -5.96
C ALA A 315 4.15 -11.51 -5.03
N PHE A 316 4.45 -11.25 -3.77
CA PHE A 316 3.48 -10.89 -2.72
C PHE A 316 2.36 -11.92 -2.44
N ALA A 317 2.44 -13.12 -3.00
CA ALA A 317 1.49 -14.18 -2.71
C ALA A 317 1.47 -14.54 -1.21
N GLY A 318 2.67 -14.62 -0.58
CA GLY A 318 2.80 -14.85 0.86
C GLY A 318 2.14 -13.73 1.69
N GLN A 319 2.39 -12.47 1.34
CA GLN A 319 1.80 -11.32 2.02
C GLN A 319 0.26 -11.31 1.91
N ALA A 320 -0.29 -11.74 0.78
CA ALA A 320 -1.74 -11.83 0.60
C ALA A 320 -2.37 -12.93 1.46
N VAL A 321 -1.71 -14.08 1.59
CA VAL A 321 -2.14 -15.16 2.51
C VAL A 321 -1.98 -14.70 3.96
N ASP A 322 -0.94 -13.94 4.29
CA ASP A 322 -0.77 -13.40 5.63
C ASP A 322 -1.90 -12.42 6.01
N CYS A 323 -2.34 -11.56 5.06
CA CYS A 323 -3.56 -10.75 5.27
C CYS A 323 -4.77 -11.61 5.61
N LEU A 324 -4.98 -12.71 4.87
CA LEU A 324 -6.08 -13.65 5.13
C LEU A 324 -5.97 -14.28 6.52
N ASN A 325 -4.78 -14.80 6.86
CA ASN A 325 -4.55 -15.45 8.14
C ASN A 325 -4.72 -14.50 9.32
N LEU A 326 -4.20 -13.28 9.21
CA LEU A 326 -4.35 -12.24 10.25
C LEU A 326 -5.83 -11.92 10.50
N ILE A 327 -6.61 -11.73 9.44
CA ILE A 327 -8.05 -11.48 9.54
C ILE A 327 -8.74 -12.68 10.21
N ALA A 328 -8.49 -13.89 9.72
CA ALA A 328 -9.12 -15.11 10.22
C ALA A 328 -8.77 -15.39 11.70
N LEU A 329 -7.49 -15.20 12.09
CA LEU A 329 -7.03 -15.39 13.48
C LEU A 329 -7.59 -14.31 14.41
N ALA A 330 -7.69 -13.05 13.95
CA ALA A 330 -8.27 -11.97 14.73
C ALA A 330 -9.77 -12.20 14.99
N VAL A 331 -10.51 -12.68 13.98
CA VAL A 331 -11.92 -13.10 14.14
C VAL A 331 -12.04 -14.25 15.13
N GLN A 332 -11.18 -15.25 15.03
CA GLN A 332 -11.16 -16.39 15.95
C GLN A 332 -10.81 -15.95 17.39
N GLN A 333 -9.83 -15.05 17.55
CA GLN A 333 -9.41 -14.52 18.86
C GLN A 333 -10.48 -13.65 19.51
N SER A 334 -11.21 -12.84 18.74
CA SER A 334 -12.27 -11.96 19.22
C SER A 334 -13.61 -12.68 19.43
N GLU A 335 -13.74 -13.92 18.94
CA GLU A 335 -15.00 -14.68 18.89
C GLU A 335 -16.14 -13.91 18.16
N SER A 336 -15.79 -13.02 17.21
CA SER A 336 -16.73 -12.15 16.49
C SER A 336 -16.24 -11.86 15.09
N ASP A 337 -17.11 -11.95 14.09
CA ASP A 337 -16.88 -11.54 12.70
C ASP A 337 -17.19 -10.05 12.46
N ALA A 338 -17.67 -9.33 13.48
CA ALA A 338 -17.91 -7.89 13.38
C ALA A 338 -16.60 -7.09 13.26
N PRO A 339 -16.36 -6.35 12.17
CA PRO A 339 -15.08 -5.65 11.93
C PRO A 339 -14.66 -4.70 13.06
N ARG A 340 -15.62 -4.05 13.73
CA ARG A 340 -15.37 -3.14 14.85
C ARG A 340 -14.78 -3.85 16.09
N GLU A 341 -15.04 -5.16 16.22
CA GLU A 341 -14.54 -5.97 17.32
C GLU A 341 -13.18 -6.56 16.97
N PHE A 342 -13.09 -7.39 15.92
CA PHE A 342 -11.88 -8.14 15.61
C PHE A 342 -10.71 -7.26 15.08
N ARG A 343 -10.95 -6.05 14.57
CA ARG A 343 -9.86 -5.17 14.12
C ARG A 343 -8.79 -4.89 15.17
N ARG A 344 -9.17 -4.95 16.46
CA ARG A 344 -8.26 -4.72 17.59
C ARG A 344 -7.30 -5.88 17.80
N ASP A 345 -7.70 -7.05 17.35
CA ASP A 345 -6.94 -8.28 17.52
C ASP A 345 -5.98 -8.55 16.35
N ILE A 346 -6.10 -7.85 15.22
CA ILE A 346 -5.20 -8.00 14.05
C ILE A 346 -3.73 -7.80 14.45
N ALA A 347 -3.41 -6.72 15.15
CA ALA A 347 -2.04 -6.51 15.63
C ALA A 347 -1.72 -7.38 16.87
N ALA A 348 -2.73 -7.70 17.70
CA ALA A 348 -2.51 -8.49 18.90
C ALA A 348 -2.06 -9.92 18.61
N VAL A 349 -2.56 -10.54 17.53
CA VAL A 349 -2.15 -11.90 17.12
C VAL A 349 -0.72 -11.99 16.55
N THR A 350 -0.02 -10.86 16.41
CA THR A 350 1.37 -10.79 15.93
C THR A 350 2.36 -10.29 16.97
N ALA A 351 1.92 -10.00 18.19
CA ALA A 351 2.75 -9.23 19.12
C ALA A 351 3.54 -10.11 20.09
N VAL A 352 2.86 -10.78 20.99
CA VAL A 352 3.50 -11.55 22.08
C VAL A 352 2.68 -12.80 22.36
N GLY A 353 3.28 -13.96 22.20
CA GLY A 353 2.61 -15.21 22.45
C GLY A 353 3.44 -16.43 22.11
N GLN A 354 2.79 -17.53 21.88
CA GLN A 354 3.41 -18.72 21.34
C GLN A 354 3.52 -18.58 19.82
N LEU A 355 4.74 -18.75 19.29
CA LEU A 355 5.00 -18.71 17.85
C LEU A 355 4.19 -19.78 17.12
N CYS A 356 3.60 -19.40 16.01
CA CYS A 356 2.90 -20.28 15.07
C CYS A 356 2.95 -19.71 13.65
N ASP A 357 3.04 -20.58 12.63
CA ASP A 357 3.33 -20.19 11.24
C ASP A 357 2.13 -20.43 10.30
N THR A 358 1.11 -21.16 10.74
CA THR A 358 -0.07 -21.49 9.93
C THR A 358 -1.35 -21.18 10.66
N PHE A 359 -2.44 -20.91 9.91
CA PHE A 359 -3.76 -20.71 10.50
C PHE A 359 -4.13 -21.89 11.43
N ALA A 360 -3.97 -23.13 10.98
CA ALA A 360 -4.38 -24.31 11.75
C ALA A 360 -3.64 -24.43 13.08
N GLU A 361 -2.32 -24.21 13.09
CA GLU A 361 -1.51 -24.24 14.32
C GLU A 361 -1.89 -23.12 15.27
N CYS A 362 -2.01 -21.89 14.75
CA CYS A 362 -2.39 -20.73 15.56
C CYS A 362 -3.80 -20.88 16.13
N ASN A 363 -4.75 -21.38 15.34
CA ASN A 363 -6.13 -21.64 15.78
C ASN A 363 -6.21 -22.72 16.87
N ASP A 364 -5.38 -23.77 16.79
CA ASP A 364 -5.26 -24.75 17.87
C ASP A 364 -4.77 -24.12 19.19
N LEU A 365 -3.82 -23.18 19.12
CA LEU A 365 -3.36 -22.44 20.30
C LEU A 365 -4.46 -21.52 20.86
N ILE A 366 -5.16 -20.75 20.01
CA ILE A 366 -6.29 -19.90 20.43
C ILE A 366 -7.38 -20.75 21.10
N SER A 367 -7.71 -21.92 20.54
CA SER A 367 -8.72 -22.83 21.10
C SER A 367 -8.39 -23.33 22.51
N ARG A 368 -7.14 -23.19 22.94
CA ARG A 368 -6.62 -23.52 24.28
C ARG A 368 -6.41 -22.29 25.16
N ASP A 369 -7.01 -21.15 24.82
CA ASP A 369 -6.86 -19.86 25.51
C ASP A 369 -5.39 -19.38 25.61
N LEU A 370 -4.55 -19.71 24.61
CA LEU A 370 -3.16 -19.28 24.56
C LEU A 370 -3.04 -18.05 23.65
N GLN A 371 -2.22 -17.08 24.08
CA GLN A 371 -1.81 -15.98 23.21
C GLN A 371 -0.86 -16.48 22.14
N ILE A 372 -1.03 -15.99 20.93
CA ILE A 372 -0.24 -16.36 19.78
C ILE A 372 0.67 -15.21 19.32
N ASP A 373 1.73 -15.58 18.60
CA ASP A 373 2.62 -14.70 17.84
C ASP A 373 2.72 -15.29 16.43
N TYR A 374 1.85 -14.80 15.55
CA TYR A 374 1.78 -15.30 14.17
C TYR A 374 2.99 -14.84 13.37
N ASN A 375 3.77 -15.78 12.88
CA ASN A 375 4.94 -15.57 12.03
C ASN A 375 4.65 -16.11 10.64
N GLY A 376 4.18 -15.25 9.75
CA GLY A 376 3.57 -15.66 8.49
C GLY A 376 4.53 -16.06 7.36
N LEU A 377 3.96 -16.27 6.18
CA LEU A 377 4.69 -16.62 4.96
C LEU A 377 5.64 -15.52 4.48
N SER A 378 5.33 -14.26 4.79
CA SER A 378 6.19 -13.12 4.49
C SER A 378 7.25 -12.85 5.58
N GLY A 379 7.46 -13.81 6.48
CA GLY A 379 8.39 -13.73 7.60
C GLY A 379 7.75 -13.18 8.87
N ASN A 380 8.59 -12.71 9.80
CA ASN A 380 8.10 -12.13 11.04
C ASN A 380 7.20 -10.92 10.76
N ILE A 381 5.93 -11.04 11.11
CA ILE A 381 4.93 -9.99 11.00
C ILE A 381 4.68 -9.45 12.40
N ASP A 382 5.23 -8.28 12.71
CA ASP A 382 5.04 -7.60 13.99
C ASP A 382 4.35 -6.27 13.67
N LEU A 383 3.03 -6.22 13.86
CA LEU A 383 2.21 -5.06 13.48
C LEU A 383 2.09 -4.05 14.62
N SER A 384 2.20 -2.78 14.29
CA SER A 384 1.90 -1.68 15.19
C SER A 384 0.40 -1.66 15.51
N GLY A 385 0.05 -1.71 16.78
CA GLY A 385 -1.34 -1.55 17.21
C GLY A 385 -1.92 -0.15 17.01
N THR A 386 -1.12 0.81 16.57
CA THR A 386 -1.54 2.19 16.33
C THR A 386 -1.64 2.55 14.85
N THR A 387 -0.76 2.01 14.01
CA THR A 387 -0.71 2.33 12.57
C THR A 387 -1.09 1.16 11.68
N GLY A 388 -1.19 -0.06 12.22
CA GLY A 388 -1.44 -1.25 11.41
C GLY A 388 -0.27 -1.69 10.52
N ASP A 389 0.89 -1.02 10.63
CA ASP A 389 2.07 -1.27 9.81
C ASP A 389 3.03 -2.23 10.48
N ARG A 390 3.84 -2.89 9.68
CA ARG A 390 4.98 -3.68 10.20
C ARG A 390 5.97 -2.76 10.90
N THR A 391 6.38 -3.16 12.11
CA THR A 391 7.36 -2.40 12.90
C THR A 391 8.79 -2.74 12.52
N ARG A 392 9.01 -3.86 11.84
CA ARG A 392 10.31 -4.33 11.35
C ARG A 392 10.17 -5.10 10.05
N ALA A 393 11.25 -5.17 9.29
CA ALA A 393 11.25 -5.93 8.04
C ALA A 393 12.64 -6.48 7.70
N THR A 394 12.64 -7.57 6.94
CA THR A 394 13.81 -8.06 6.23
C THR A 394 13.62 -7.79 4.75
N PHE A 395 14.66 -7.25 4.12
CA PHE A 395 14.65 -7.03 2.68
C PHE A 395 15.68 -7.95 2.02
N ASP A 396 15.22 -8.78 1.10
CA ASP A 396 16.07 -9.52 0.19
C ASP A 396 16.81 -8.54 -0.72
N ARG A 397 18.05 -8.84 -1.01
CA ARG A 397 18.83 -8.14 -2.01
C ARG A 397 18.94 -9.02 -3.24
N PHE A 398 18.80 -8.45 -4.41
CA PHE A 398 18.87 -9.19 -5.66
C PHE A 398 19.72 -8.47 -6.70
N GLN A 399 20.22 -9.26 -7.66
CA GLN A 399 20.94 -8.80 -8.83
C GLN A 399 20.49 -9.62 -10.04
N PHE A 400 20.61 -9.05 -11.24
CA PHE A 400 20.38 -9.79 -12.47
C PHE A 400 21.71 -10.18 -13.12
N GLU A 401 21.77 -11.40 -13.65
CA GLU A 401 22.88 -11.90 -14.42
C GLU A 401 22.77 -11.47 -15.90
N ALA A 402 23.83 -11.69 -16.67
CA ALA A 402 23.88 -11.33 -18.09
C ALA A 402 22.78 -12.00 -18.96
N ASP A 403 22.29 -13.16 -18.55
CA ASP A 403 21.21 -13.90 -19.21
C ASP A 403 19.80 -13.48 -18.75
N GLY A 404 19.70 -12.56 -17.77
CA GLY A 404 18.45 -12.09 -17.20
C GLY A 404 17.94 -12.91 -15.99
N THR A 405 18.68 -13.94 -15.57
CA THR A 405 18.37 -14.67 -14.34
C THR A 405 18.60 -13.79 -13.12
N GLU A 406 17.70 -13.86 -12.15
CA GLU A 406 17.88 -13.20 -10.87
C GLU A 406 18.75 -14.07 -9.95
N ARG A 407 19.66 -13.42 -9.24
CA ARG A 407 20.49 -14.00 -8.21
C ARG A 407 20.32 -13.26 -6.88
N PRO A 408 20.10 -13.97 -5.76
CA PRO A 408 20.10 -13.34 -4.45
C PRO A 408 21.50 -12.82 -4.09
N LEU A 409 21.52 -11.73 -3.31
CA LEU A 409 22.72 -11.14 -2.72
C LEU A 409 22.67 -11.28 -1.20
N ASP A 410 23.65 -11.96 -0.62
CA ASP A 410 23.76 -12.12 0.83
C ASP A 410 24.70 -11.08 1.48
N PRO A 411 24.49 -10.73 2.75
CA PRO A 411 23.29 -10.99 3.55
C PRO A 411 22.11 -10.09 3.15
N PRO A 412 20.86 -10.43 3.51
CA PRO A 412 19.71 -9.52 3.40
C PRO A 412 19.91 -8.28 4.27
N ILE A 413 19.04 -7.28 4.11
CA ILE A 413 19.02 -6.08 4.94
C ILE A 413 17.94 -6.23 6.00
N LEU A 414 18.34 -6.19 7.26
CA LEU A 414 17.43 -6.20 8.40
C LEU A 414 17.14 -4.76 8.81
N MET A 415 15.86 -4.43 8.91
CA MET A 415 15.33 -3.17 9.39
C MET A 415 14.66 -3.41 10.75
N PRO A 416 15.12 -2.68 11.79
CA PRO A 416 14.62 -2.86 13.15
C PRO A 416 13.23 -2.25 13.33
#